data_82803e5155216ce1d28859e32ab219de
#
_entry.id   82803e5155216ce1d28859e32ab219de
#
_cell.length_a   1.000
_cell.length_b   1.000
_cell.length_c   1.000
_cell.angle_alpha   90.00
_cell.angle_beta   90.00
_cell.angle_gamma   90.00
#
_symmetry.space_group_name_H-M   'P 1'
#
loop_
_entity.id
_entity.type
_entity.pdbx_description
1 polymer ?
#
loop_
_entity_poly.entity_id
_entity_poly.type
_entity_poly.pdbx_seq_one_letter_code
_entity_poly.pdbx_strand_id
1 'polypeptide(L)'
;MAVFLLMPQSTAAQTRIAVASDTHVMAPSLLPDDAKKQDAWKSYYAGQRKMLEQSADLFDQLKTTLLDSKPDILLITGDLTKDGEKASHDYVKAGMESLRGAGIKVLVIPGNHDFGQEGNHTQFKADGTTADAPVLAAADFAAYYADYGYTGSTTDPNGSLSYVAEPVKGLVILAIDSHTAAIGQSTLTWLCNQAKTAHDAGKQVIAMMHHPLFPHIQGLDQFISTYSINDYENVRNSLIEAGVNVILTGHLHISDIAKDWDSNPDKNIYDINTGSLISYPCDYRMLTLSKDRRQLSVSTATLTPTGMTANDCKTWLKDKLKTLLKSRINRSKYARFLSDDNKELFAEMGANAFILHAEGDEYIKEDAAAKLSLVDDDDFLKPLIGPTLHSLLEDKSNYGDASHEDQTDDRTLTIELP
;
A
#
# COMPACT_ATOMS: atom_id res chain seq x y z
N MET A 1 50.07 -3.27 33.23
CA MET A 1 49.81 -2.66 31.89
C MET A 1 48.68 -3.46 31.26
N ALA A 2 47.47 -2.97 31.35
CA ALA A 2 46.30 -3.61 30.73
C ALA A 2 46.17 -3.12 29.29
N VAL A 3 46.33 -4.02 28.33
CA VAL A 3 46.14 -3.76 26.91
C VAL A 3 44.64 -3.79 26.67
N PHE A 4 44.02 -2.63 26.53
CA PHE A 4 42.66 -2.51 25.97
C PHE A 4 42.75 -2.80 24.49
N LEU A 5 42.29 -3.97 24.06
CA LEU A 5 41.99 -4.28 22.68
C LEU A 5 40.74 -3.45 22.28
N LEU A 6 40.96 -2.36 21.58
CA LEU A 6 39.93 -1.66 20.85
C LEU A 6 39.39 -2.62 19.76
N MET A 7 38.23 -3.25 20.03
CA MET A 7 37.49 -3.90 18.95
C MET A 7 37.11 -2.82 17.91
N PRO A 8 37.34 -3.09 16.64
CA PRO A 8 36.89 -2.14 15.61
C PRO A 8 35.36 -2.03 15.72
N GLN A 9 34.89 -0.86 16.11
CA GLN A 9 33.46 -0.53 15.96
C GLN A 9 33.14 -0.63 14.46
N SER A 10 32.33 -1.60 14.10
CA SER A 10 31.75 -1.68 12.76
C SER A 10 31.04 -0.35 12.52
N THR A 11 31.54 0.45 11.57
CA THR A 11 30.86 1.64 11.09
C THR A 11 29.73 1.20 10.17
N ALA A 12 28.70 0.54 10.73
CA ALA A 12 27.49 0.28 9.97
C ALA A 12 26.93 1.65 9.54
N ALA A 13 26.68 1.82 8.25
CA ALA A 13 25.99 2.98 7.74
C ALA A 13 24.49 2.88 8.07
N GLN A 14 23.77 4.00 8.05
CA GLN A 14 22.31 3.97 8.04
C GLN A 14 21.84 3.16 6.83
N THR A 15 20.72 2.45 6.97
CA THR A 15 20.10 1.73 5.84
C THR A 15 18.93 2.55 5.31
N ARG A 16 18.97 2.86 4.02
CA ARG A 16 17.92 3.62 3.33
C ARG A 16 17.04 2.67 2.54
N ILE A 17 15.75 2.71 2.78
CA ILE A 17 14.76 1.81 2.19
C ILE A 17 13.73 2.66 1.46
N ALA A 18 13.54 2.43 0.17
CA ALA A 18 12.39 2.94 -0.57
C ALA A 18 11.25 1.92 -0.49
N VAL A 19 10.02 2.39 -0.36
CA VAL A 19 8.81 1.55 -0.41
C VAL A 19 7.86 2.13 -1.42
N ALA A 20 7.44 1.32 -2.38
CA ALA A 20 6.39 1.64 -3.33
C ALA A 20 5.27 0.59 -3.23
N SER A 21 4.05 0.98 -3.48
CA SER A 21 2.90 0.08 -3.50
C SER A 21 1.98 0.39 -4.67
N ASP A 22 1.19 -0.59 -5.06
CA ASP A 22 0.08 -0.39 -5.99
C ASP A 22 0.52 0.40 -7.22
N THR A 23 1.60 -0.07 -7.85
CA THR A 23 2.15 0.57 -9.04
C THR A 23 1.25 0.37 -10.25
N HIS A 24 0.45 -0.70 -10.25
CA HIS A 24 -0.56 -1.05 -11.26
C HIS A 24 -0.14 -0.69 -12.68
N VAL A 25 1.10 -1.01 -13.02
CA VAL A 25 1.64 -0.66 -14.33
C VAL A 25 0.82 -1.32 -15.43
N MET A 26 0.30 -0.52 -16.33
CA MET A 26 -0.23 -0.95 -17.61
C MET A 26 0.82 -0.74 -18.70
N ALA A 27 1.38 -1.82 -19.22
CA ALA A 27 2.42 -1.70 -20.24
C ALA A 27 1.90 -0.90 -21.46
N PRO A 28 2.71 -0.01 -22.06
CA PRO A 28 2.29 0.78 -23.22
C PRO A 28 1.81 -0.05 -24.42
N SER A 29 2.29 -1.28 -24.54
CA SER A 29 1.84 -2.23 -25.57
C SER A 29 0.37 -2.68 -25.41
N LEU A 30 -0.20 -2.56 -24.20
CA LEU A 30 -1.60 -2.91 -23.92
C LEU A 30 -2.56 -1.75 -24.21
N LEU A 31 -2.03 -0.53 -24.32
CA LEU A 31 -2.80 0.70 -24.56
C LEU A 31 -2.05 1.64 -25.51
N PRO A 32 -1.97 1.35 -26.81
CA PRO A 32 -1.44 2.31 -27.79
C PRO A 32 -2.20 3.63 -27.81
N ASP A 33 -1.57 4.74 -28.16
CA ASP A 33 -2.17 6.08 -28.09
C ASP A 33 -3.48 6.22 -28.89
N ASP A 34 -3.60 5.54 -30.03
CA ASP A 34 -4.85 5.56 -30.79
C ASP A 34 -5.97 4.74 -30.12
N ALA A 35 -5.63 3.75 -29.29
CA ALA A 35 -6.63 3.01 -28.50
C ALA A 35 -7.25 3.88 -27.41
N LYS A 36 -6.53 4.85 -26.84
CA LYS A 36 -7.06 5.83 -25.85
C LYS A 36 -8.22 6.68 -26.40
N LYS A 37 -8.29 6.83 -27.72
CA LYS A 37 -9.35 7.61 -28.40
C LYS A 37 -10.62 6.80 -28.63
N GLN A 38 -10.57 5.46 -28.47
CA GLN A 38 -11.66 4.54 -28.78
C GLN A 38 -12.65 4.42 -27.62
N ASP A 39 -13.90 4.11 -27.94
CA ASP A 39 -15.00 4.02 -26.96
C ASP A 39 -14.80 2.86 -25.97
N ALA A 40 -14.17 1.78 -26.40
CA ALA A 40 -13.85 0.66 -25.52
C ALA A 40 -12.97 1.09 -24.35
N TRP A 41 -11.90 1.85 -24.63
CA TRP A 41 -11.04 2.40 -23.57
C TRP A 41 -11.77 3.44 -22.73
N LYS A 42 -12.41 4.42 -23.35
CA LYS A 42 -13.11 5.50 -22.64
C LYS A 42 -14.17 4.96 -21.67
N SER A 43 -14.93 3.95 -22.09
CA SER A 43 -15.94 3.30 -21.25
C SER A 43 -15.31 2.56 -20.07
N TYR A 44 -14.22 1.85 -20.30
CA TYR A 44 -13.46 1.16 -19.26
C TYR A 44 -12.84 2.16 -18.27
N TYR A 45 -12.15 3.19 -18.79
CA TYR A 45 -11.42 4.17 -17.99
C TYR A 45 -12.34 5.11 -17.21
N ALA A 46 -13.57 5.29 -17.65
CA ALA A 46 -14.57 6.08 -16.93
C ALA A 46 -14.83 5.55 -15.51
N GLY A 47 -14.77 4.24 -15.32
CA GLY A 47 -14.97 3.57 -14.03
C GLY A 47 -13.70 3.45 -13.17
N GLN A 48 -12.52 3.85 -13.65
CA GLN A 48 -11.26 3.69 -12.96
C GLN A 48 -10.98 4.82 -11.96
N ARG A 49 -10.34 4.47 -10.84
CA ARG A 49 -9.76 5.39 -9.85
C ARG A 49 -8.23 5.42 -9.92
N LYS A 50 -7.66 4.64 -10.84
CA LYS A 50 -6.23 4.49 -11.09
C LYS A 50 -5.89 5.28 -12.35
N MET A 51 -4.86 6.10 -12.33
CA MET A 51 -4.37 6.85 -13.50
C MET A 51 -3.57 5.93 -14.44
N LEU A 52 -4.27 4.94 -15.02
CA LEU A 52 -3.66 3.86 -15.83
C LEU A 52 -2.89 4.38 -17.04
N GLU A 53 -3.35 5.49 -17.66
CA GLU A 53 -2.66 6.11 -18.79
C GLU A 53 -1.27 6.67 -18.42
N GLN A 54 -1.08 7.00 -17.14
CA GLN A 54 0.13 7.57 -16.56
C GLN A 54 0.99 6.53 -15.82
N SER A 55 0.52 5.30 -15.69
CA SER A 55 1.16 4.29 -14.83
C SER A 55 2.60 3.97 -15.24
N ALA A 56 2.87 3.83 -16.54
CA ALA A 56 4.22 3.60 -17.05
C ALA A 56 5.14 4.81 -16.83
N ASP A 57 4.63 6.04 -17.04
CA ASP A 57 5.37 7.28 -16.79
C ASP A 57 5.75 7.43 -15.32
N LEU A 58 4.80 7.24 -14.40
CA LEU A 58 5.04 7.32 -12.96
C LEU A 58 6.03 6.27 -12.48
N PHE A 59 5.94 5.04 -13.00
CA PHE A 59 6.90 4.00 -12.67
C PHE A 59 8.31 4.32 -13.19
N ASP A 60 8.43 4.90 -14.39
CA ASP A 60 9.70 5.35 -14.95
C ASP A 60 10.29 6.55 -14.18
N GLN A 61 9.44 7.47 -13.69
CA GLN A 61 9.87 8.55 -12.80
C GLN A 61 10.36 8.02 -11.45
N LEU A 62 9.63 7.06 -10.83
CA LEU A 62 10.10 6.38 -9.61
C LEU A 62 11.46 5.74 -9.84
N LYS A 63 11.61 4.95 -10.89
CA LYS A 63 12.90 4.34 -11.27
C LYS A 63 14.02 5.38 -11.38
N THR A 64 13.78 6.47 -12.10
CA THR A 64 14.77 7.55 -12.28
C THR A 64 15.15 8.18 -10.94
N THR A 65 14.16 8.51 -10.12
CA THR A 65 14.37 9.10 -8.78
C THR A 65 15.19 8.16 -7.88
N LEU A 66 14.92 6.85 -7.94
CA LEU A 66 15.67 5.88 -7.15
C LEU A 66 17.08 5.63 -7.67
N LEU A 67 17.33 5.71 -8.99
CA LEU A 67 18.67 5.68 -9.57
C LEU A 67 19.51 6.86 -9.13
N ASP A 68 18.91 8.04 -8.96
CA ASP A 68 19.59 9.25 -8.49
C ASP A 68 19.81 9.23 -6.98
N SER A 69 18.80 8.87 -6.19
CA SER A 69 18.86 8.86 -4.72
C SER A 69 19.59 7.66 -4.14
N LYS A 70 19.66 6.54 -4.86
CA LYS A 70 20.37 5.29 -4.52
C LYS A 70 20.06 4.78 -3.10
N PRO A 71 18.83 4.39 -2.78
CA PRO A 71 18.55 3.67 -1.55
C PRO A 71 19.26 2.31 -1.57
N ASP A 72 19.48 1.71 -0.41
CA ASP A 72 20.05 0.36 -0.31
C ASP A 72 19.07 -0.70 -0.78
N ILE A 73 17.76 -0.46 -0.51
CA ILE A 73 16.67 -1.42 -0.73
C ILE A 73 15.48 -0.68 -1.37
N LEU A 74 14.81 -1.35 -2.30
CA LEU A 74 13.44 -1.04 -2.72
C LEU A 74 12.54 -2.21 -2.34
N LEU A 75 11.47 -1.95 -1.61
CA LEU A 75 10.38 -2.87 -1.32
C LEU A 75 9.16 -2.47 -2.15
N ILE A 76 8.52 -3.43 -2.84
CA ILE A 76 7.25 -3.19 -3.53
C ILE A 76 6.20 -4.11 -2.90
N THR A 77 5.22 -3.51 -2.23
CA THR A 77 4.22 -4.19 -1.41
C THR A 77 3.00 -4.67 -2.19
N GLY A 78 3.21 -5.16 -3.40
CA GLY A 78 2.17 -5.79 -4.24
C GLY A 78 1.48 -4.86 -5.21
N ASP A 79 0.57 -5.43 -6.00
CA ASP A 79 -0.14 -4.80 -7.10
C ASP A 79 0.82 -4.09 -8.08
N LEU A 80 1.83 -4.86 -8.52
CA LEU A 80 2.84 -4.39 -9.47
C LEU A 80 2.22 -4.03 -10.81
N THR A 81 1.20 -4.77 -11.23
CA THR A 81 0.60 -4.71 -12.55
C THR A 81 -0.86 -4.29 -12.49
N LYS A 82 -1.39 -3.82 -13.61
CA LYS A 82 -2.80 -3.39 -13.69
C LYS A 82 -3.75 -4.51 -13.29
N ASP A 83 -3.65 -5.68 -13.92
CA ASP A 83 -4.49 -6.85 -13.67
C ASP A 83 -3.77 -8.17 -14.06
N GLY A 84 -2.46 -8.29 -13.78
CA GLY A 84 -1.69 -9.52 -13.96
C GLY A 84 -1.18 -9.77 -15.38
N GLU A 85 -1.30 -8.81 -16.28
CA GLU A 85 -0.86 -8.98 -17.66
C GLU A 85 0.65 -9.21 -17.73
N LYS A 86 1.05 -10.25 -18.46
CA LYS A 86 2.47 -10.60 -18.62
C LYS A 86 3.29 -9.44 -19.20
N ALA A 87 2.73 -8.68 -20.13
CA ALA A 87 3.39 -7.51 -20.70
C ALA A 87 3.65 -6.42 -19.63
N SER A 88 2.74 -6.25 -18.67
CA SER A 88 2.92 -5.33 -17.54
C SER A 88 4.00 -5.84 -16.58
N HIS A 89 4.01 -7.14 -16.26
CA HIS A 89 5.08 -7.76 -15.49
C HIS A 89 6.46 -7.63 -16.18
N ASP A 90 6.53 -7.83 -17.51
CA ASP A 90 7.77 -7.66 -18.30
C ASP A 90 8.29 -6.22 -18.20
N TYR A 91 7.39 -5.22 -18.24
CA TYR A 91 7.73 -3.81 -18.12
C TYR A 91 8.29 -3.46 -16.73
N VAL A 92 7.59 -3.86 -15.69
CA VAL A 92 8.02 -3.67 -14.29
C VAL A 92 9.36 -4.34 -14.04
N LYS A 93 9.52 -5.58 -14.48
CA LYS A 93 10.76 -6.34 -14.32
C LYS A 93 11.95 -5.66 -15.00
N ALA A 94 11.78 -5.12 -16.20
CA ALA A 94 12.83 -4.40 -16.91
C ALA A 94 13.27 -3.12 -16.17
N GLY A 95 12.32 -2.40 -15.55
CA GLY A 95 12.62 -1.26 -14.70
C GLY A 95 13.40 -1.65 -13.43
N MET A 96 12.98 -2.72 -12.77
CA MET A 96 13.66 -3.26 -11.58
C MET A 96 15.06 -3.79 -11.90
N GLU A 97 15.29 -4.37 -13.09
CA GLU A 97 16.61 -4.80 -13.53
C GLU A 97 17.60 -3.62 -13.60
N SER A 98 17.13 -2.46 -14.04
CA SER A 98 17.94 -1.23 -14.05
C SER A 98 18.34 -0.79 -12.62
N LEU A 99 17.42 -0.88 -11.66
CA LEU A 99 17.68 -0.57 -10.25
C LEU A 99 18.66 -1.59 -9.64
N ARG A 100 18.45 -2.87 -9.88
CA ARG A 100 19.36 -3.94 -9.45
C ARG A 100 20.76 -3.77 -10.03
N GLY A 101 20.86 -3.41 -11.31
CA GLY A 101 22.12 -3.09 -11.99
C GLY A 101 22.86 -1.91 -11.36
N ALA A 102 22.16 -0.97 -10.74
CA ALA A 102 22.73 0.13 -9.96
C ALA A 102 23.11 -0.24 -8.51
N GLY A 103 22.88 -1.49 -8.09
CA GLY A 103 23.22 -2.02 -6.76
C GLY A 103 22.09 -1.93 -5.73
N ILE A 104 20.90 -1.46 -6.10
CA ILE A 104 19.74 -1.42 -5.20
C ILE A 104 19.16 -2.84 -5.05
N LYS A 105 18.95 -3.28 -3.82
CA LYS A 105 18.27 -4.57 -3.55
C LYS A 105 16.77 -4.39 -3.73
N VAL A 106 16.17 -5.09 -4.67
CA VAL A 106 14.73 -5.01 -4.92
C VAL A 106 14.05 -6.28 -4.41
N LEU A 107 13.02 -6.13 -3.57
CA LEU A 107 12.18 -7.22 -3.08
C LEU A 107 10.72 -6.93 -3.42
N VAL A 108 10.02 -7.94 -3.89
CA VAL A 108 8.61 -7.82 -4.28
C VAL A 108 7.76 -8.93 -3.66
N ILE A 109 6.53 -8.62 -3.39
CA ILE A 109 5.46 -9.60 -3.09
C ILE A 109 4.30 -9.36 -4.07
N PRO A 110 3.44 -10.35 -4.31
CA PRO A 110 2.25 -10.11 -5.12
C PRO A 110 1.16 -9.38 -4.33
N GLY A 111 0.35 -8.61 -5.05
CA GLY A 111 -0.97 -8.15 -4.62
C GLY A 111 -2.08 -8.92 -5.32
N ASN A 112 -3.33 -8.55 -5.08
CA ASN A 112 -4.49 -9.25 -5.63
C ASN A 112 -4.67 -9.02 -7.15
N HIS A 113 -4.10 -7.94 -7.71
CA HIS A 113 -4.15 -7.66 -9.14
C HIS A 113 -3.02 -8.32 -9.97
N ASP A 114 -2.11 -9.09 -9.36
CA ASP A 114 -0.93 -9.57 -10.10
C ASP A 114 -1.12 -10.89 -10.87
N PHE A 115 -2.30 -11.52 -10.83
CA PHE A 115 -2.54 -12.84 -11.44
C PHE A 115 -3.72 -12.93 -12.41
N GLY A 116 -4.33 -11.82 -12.78
CA GLY A 116 -5.49 -11.80 -13.69
C GLY A 116 -6.79 -12.40 -13.11
N GLN A 117 -6.84 -12.64 -11.80
CA GLN A 117 -8.03 -13.12 -11.10
C GLN A 117 -8.96 -11.96 -10.72
N GLU A 118 -8.35 -10.82 -10.42
CA GLU A 118 -9.02 -9.56 -10.17
C GLU A 118 -8.93 -8.66 -11.40
N GLY A 119 -9.88 -7.76 -11.56
CA GLY A 119 -9.87 -6.76 -12.61
C GLY A 119 -10.10 -7.30 -14.02
N ASN A 120 -9.49 -6.63 -15.00
CA ASN A 120 -9.71 -6.88 -16.42
C ASN A 120 -8.39 -6.84 -17.21
N HIS A 121 -7.77 -7.98 -17.44
CA HIS A 121 -6.53 -8.17 -18.18
C HIS A 121 -6.69 -7.97 -19.69
N THR A 122 -7.19 -6.80 -20.08
CA THR A 122 -7.54 -6.47 -21.48
C THR A 122 -6.45 -5.67 -22.17
N GLN A 123 -6.09 -6.10 -23.40
CA GLN A 123 -5.41 -5.29 -24.37
C GLN A 123 -6.42 -4.48 -25.19
N PHE A 124 -6.23 -3.16 -25.25
CA PHE A 124 -7.02 -2.24 -26.07
C PHE A 124 -6.30 -1.95 -27.39
N LYS A 125 -7.02 -1.98 -28.50
CA LYS A 125 -6.44 -1.83 -29.83
C LYS A 125 -6.84 -0.51 -30.51
N ALA A 126 -5.99 -0.05 -31.41
CA ALA A 126 -6.20 1.19 -32.17
C ALA A 126 -7.48 1.20 -33.01
N ASP A 127 -7.97 0.03 -33.43
CA ASP A 127 -9.19 -0.15 -34.20
C ASP A 127 -10.47 -0.16 -33.34
N GLY A 128 -10.34 0.03 -32.03
CA GLY A 128 -11.45 0.01 -31.07
C GLY A 128 -11.85 -1.37 -30.59
N THR A 129 -11.21 -2.44 -31.08
CA THR A 129 -11.42 -3.79 -30.55
C THR A 129 -10.58 -4.04 -29.30
N THR A 130 -10.91 -5.10 -28.57
CA THR A 130 -10.17 -5.58 -27.39
C THR A 130 -9.77 -7.03 -27.56
N ALA A 131 -8.80 -7.47 -26.79
CA ALA A 131 -8.41 -8.86 -26.66
C ALA A 131 -7.96 -9.14 -25.22
N ASP A 132 -8.10 -10.39 -24.78
CA ASP A 132 -7.52 -10.83 -23.53
C ASP A 132 -5.98 -10.83 -23.64
N ALA A 133 -5.32 -10.20 -22.66
CA ALA A 133 -3.87 -10.25 -22.55
C ALA A 133 -3.45 -11.53 -21.80
N PRO A 134 -2.34 -12.18 -22.19
CA PRO A 134 -1.75 -13.24 -21.39
C PRO A 134 -1.42 -12.76 -19.98
N VAL A 135 -1.68 -13.57 -18.97
CA VAL A 135 -1.41 -13.26 -17.55
C VAL A 135 -0.29 -14.15 -17.00
N LEU A 136 0.36 -13.68 -15.92
CA LEU A 136 1.30 -14.50 -15.15
C LEU A 136 0.49 -15.36 -14.16
N ALA A 137 0.74 -16.66 -14.14
CA ALA A 137 0.11 -17.53 -13.16
C ALA A 137 0.78 -17.37 -11.77
N ALA A 138 0.01 -17.49 -10.70
CA ALA A 138 0.53 -17.39 -9.33
C ALA A 138 1.66 -18.40 -9.08
N ALA A 139 1.54 -19.63 -9.60
CA ALA A 139 2.56 -20.66 -9.48
C ALA A 139 3.92 -20.29 -10.13
N ASP A 140 3.91 -19.38 -11.09
CA ASP A 140 5.12 -18.96 -11.81
C ASP A 140 5.77 -17.70 -11.17
N PHE A 141 5.08 -17.00 -10.28
CA PHE A 141 5.52 -15.71 -9.75
C PHE A 141 6.91 -15.76 -9.09
N ALA A 142 7.14 -16.71 -8.19
CA ALA A 142 8.41 -16.84 -7.49
C ALA A 142 9.59 -17.12 -8.48
N ALA A 143 9.36 -17.94 -9.49
CA ALA A 143 10.35 -18.22 -10.52
C ALA A 143 10.56 -17.01 -11.45
N TYR A 144 9.48 -16.30 -11.78
CA TYR A 144 9.52 -15.11 -12.62
C TYR A 144 10.27 -13.95 -11.97
N TYR A 145 10.05 -13.74 -10.66
CA TYR A 145 10.71 -12.72 -9.84
C TYR A 145 11.85 -13.26 -8.98
N ALA A 146 12.50 -14.36 -9.40
CA ALA A 146 13.55 -15.03 -8.63
C ALA A 146 14.61 -14.07 -8.07
N ASP A 147 15.11 -13.15 -8.89
CA ASP A 147 16.17 -12.19 -8.52
C ASP A 147 15.66 -11.00 -7.66
N TYR A 148 14.36 -10.93 -7.39
CA TYR A 148 13.70 -9.83 -6.67
C TYR A 148 13.10 -10.29 -5.34
N GLY A 149 13.87 -11.07 -4.60
CA GLY A 149 13.54 -11.49 -3.24
C GLY A 149 13.59 -12.99 -3.01
N TYR A 150 13.35 -13.84 -4.01
CA TYR A 150 13.25 -15.30 -3.82
C TYR A 150 14.62 -16.00 -3.83
N THR A 151 15.52 -15.62 -4.76
CA THR A 151 16.87 -16.25 -4.82
C THR A 151 17.70 -15.92 -3.59
N GLY A 152 18.18 -16.94 -2.89
CA GLY A 152 19.00 -16.79 -1.69
C GLY A 152 18.20 -16.51 -0.41
N SER A 153 16.88 -16.44 -0.49
CA SER A 153 15.98 -16.29 0.65
C SER A 153 15.46 -17.65 1.14
N THR A 154 14.91 -17.66 2.35
CA THR A 154 14.17 -18.83 2.86
C THR A 154 12.71 -18.68 2.45
N THR A 155 12.22 -19.57 1.58
CA THR A 155 10.83 -19.57 1.12
C THR A 155 9.93 -20.39 2.04
N ASP A 156 8.63 -20.06 2.07
CA ASP A 156 7.64 -20.77 2.88
C ASP A 156 7.51 -22.24 2.42
N PRO A 157 7.77 -23.22 3.32
CA PRO A 157 7.64 -24.63 3.01
C PRO A 157 6.18 -25.10 2.85
N ASN A 158 5.20 -24.25 3.19
CA ASN A 158 3.79 -24.55 3.10
C ASN A 158 3.17 -24.15 1.75
N GLY A 159 3.97 -23.60 0.85
CA GLY A 159 3.58 -23.35 -0.55
C GLY A 159 2.96 -21.98 -0.82
N SER A 160 2.99 -21.02 0.12
CA SER A 160 2.67 -19.63 -0.20
C SER A 160 3.84 -18.95 -0.91
N LEU A 161 3.60 -17.76 -1.48
CA LEU A 161 4.65 -16.94 -2.08
C LEU A 161 5.43 -16.12 -1.03
N SER A 162 5.25 -16.41 0.27
CA SER A 162 5.99 -15.77 1.35
C SER A 162 7.45 -16.20 1.36
N TYR A 163 8.33 -15.28 1.76
CA TYR A 163 9.75 -15.57 1.94
C TYR A 163 10.38 -14.67 3.01
N VAL A 164 11.56 -15.04 3.46
CA VAL A 164 12.36 -14.29 4.43
C VAL A 164 13.71 -13.98 3.82
N ALA A 165 14.03 -12.71 3.70
CA ALA A 165 15.27 -12.21 3.11
C ALA A 165 16.08 -11.39 4.11
N GLU A 166 17.41 -11.38 3.96
CA GLU A 166 18.32 -10.47 4.66
C GLU A 166 19.05 -9.61 3.60
N PRO A 167 18.39 -8.58 3.05
CA PRO A 167 18.94 -7.79 1.94
C PRO A 167 20.21 -7.02 2.33
N VAL A 168 20.31 -6.61 3.59
CA VAL A 168 21.51 -6.06 4.21
C VAL A 168 21.77 -6.75 5.54
N LYS A 169 23.04 -6.94 5.89
CA LYS A 169 23.41 -7.66 7.10
C LYS A 169 22.72 -7.10 8.34
N GLY A 170 21.96 -7.95 9.03
CA GLY A 170 21.27 -7.66 10.29
C GLY A 170 19.92 -6.95 10.15
N LEU A 171 19.40 -6.81 8.93
CA LEU A 171 18.00 -6.44 8.68
C LEU A 171 17.32 -7.59 7.94
N VAL A 172 16.31 -8.16 8.56
CA VAL A 172 15.47 -9.22 8.00
C VAL A 172 14.16 -8.64 7.53
N ILE A 173 13.76 -8.97 6.31
CA ILE A 173 12.46 -8.65 5.75
C ILE A 173 11.61 -9.93 5.73
N LEU A 174 10.48 -9.90 6.44
CA LEU A 174 9.41 -10.90 6.31
C LEU A 174 8.51 -10.47 5.16
N ALA A 175 8.64 -11.11 4.02
CA ALA A 175 7.81 -10.86 2.84
C ALA A 175 6.61 -11.79 2.90
N ILE A 176 5.44 -11.24 3.23
CA ILE A 176 4.22 -11.99 3.52
C ILE A 176 3.28 -11.94 2.32
N ASP A 177 3.00 -13.09 1.75
CA ASP A 177 2.01 -13.23 0.69
C ASP A 177 0.60 -13.14 1.25
N SER A 178 -0.13 -12.13 0.83
CA SER A 178 -1.53 -11.89 1.19
C SER A 178 -2.42 -11.64 -0.02
N HIS A 179 -2.00 -12.05 -1.23
CA HIS A 179 -2.74 -11.74 -2.46
C HIS A 179 -4.21 -12.21 -2.46
N THR A 180 -4.56 -13.17 -1.61
CA THR A 180 -5.95 -13.64 -1.40
C THR A 180 -6.62 -13.05 -0.18
N ALA A 181 -6.07 -11.97 0.41
CA ALA A 181 -6.48 -11.40 1.68
C ALA A 181 -6.48 -12.41 2.86
N ALA A 182 -5.68 -13.48 2.77
CA ALA A 182 -5.60 -14.52 3.79
C ALA A 182 -4.17 -15.07 3.94
N ILE A 183 -3.81 -15.42 5.17
CA ILE A 183 -2.56 -16.10 5.49
C ILE A 183 -2.91 -17.45 6.14
N GLY A 184 -2.41 -18.53 5.55
CA GLY A 184 -2.60 -19.87 6.15
C GLY A 184 -1.92 -19.96 7.51
N GLN A 185 -2.55 -20.65 8.48
CA GLN A 185 -2.03 -20.77 9.85
C GLN A 185 -0.60 -21.36 9.90
N SER A 186 -0.29 -22.33 9.03
CA SER A 186 1.04 -22.92 8.95
C SER A 186 2.09 -21.93 8.46
N THR A 187 1.72 -21.09 7.47
CA THR A 187 2.55 -19.99 6.97
C THR A 187 2.78 -18.94 8.05
N LEU A 188 1.73 -18.51 8.75
CA LEU A 188 1.83 -17.55 9.85
C LEU A 188 2.75 -18.06 10.96
N THR A 189 2.58 -19.32 11.38
CA THR A 189 3.45 -19.97 12.38
C THR A 189 4.89 -20.01 11.92
N TRP A 190 5.15 -20.33 10.66
CA TRP A 190 6.49 -20.35 10.09
C TRP A 190 7.11 -18.95 10.09
N LEU A 191 6.38 -17.92 9.62
CA LEU A 191 6.84 -16.52 9.63
C LEU A 191 7.21 -16.04 11.02
N CYS A 192 6.37 -16.32 12.03
CA CYS A 192 6.65 -15.97 13.43
C CYS A 192 7.90 -16.66 13.96
N ASN A 193 8.14 -17.93 13.60
CA ASN A 193 9.35 -18.63 13.98
C ASN A 193 10.60 -18.04 13.32
N GLN A 194 10.50 -17.59 12.07
CA GLN A 194 11.59 -16.89 11.37
C GLN A 194 11.89 -15.53 12.04
N ALA A 195 10.86 -14.77 12.44
CA ALA A 195 11.03 -13.52 13.16
C ALA A 195 11.76 -13.74 14.49
N LYS A 196 11.29 -14.68 15.32
CA LYS A 196 11.94 -15.04 16.59
C LYS A 196 13.40 -15.44 16.40
N THR A 197 13.69 -16.29 15.40
CA THR A 197 15.05 -16.69 15.06
C THR A 197 15.94 -15.50 14.68
N ALA A 198 15.40 -14.52 13.96
CA ALA A 198 16.12 -13.32 13.60
C ALA A 198 16.41 -12.44 14.83
N HIS A 199 15.43 -12.25 15.72
CA HIS A 199 15.61 -11.52 16.97
C HIS A 199 16.62 -12.18 17.90
N ASP A 200 16.56 -13.51 18.06
CA ASP A 200 17.53 -14.28 18.85
C ASP A 200 18.98 -14.13 18.33
N ALA A 201 19.11 -13.88 17.02
CA ALA A 201 20.38 -13.56 16.37
C ALA A 201 20.75 -12.05 16.42
N GLY A 202 20.00 -11.22 17.13
CA GLY A 202 20.22 -9.78 17.27
C GLY A 202 19.99 -9.00 15.98
N LYS A 203 19.08 -9.47 15.12
CA LYS A 203 18.72 -8.79 13.87
C LYS A 203 17.42 -8.01 14.04
N GLN A 204 17.32 -6.87 13.33
CA GLN A 204 16.07 -6.13 13.21
C GLN A 204 15.16 -6.83 12.19
N VAL A 205 13.87 -6.85 12.48
CA VAL A 205 12.84 -7.44 11.60
C VAL A 205 11.84 -6.38 11.19
N ILE A 206 11.55 -6.30 9.88
CA ILE A 206 10.47 -5.51 9.30
C ILE A 206 9.65 -6.46 8.43
N ALA A 207 8.32 -6.40 8.53
CA ALA A 207 7.42 -7.16 7.67
C ALA A 207 6.98 -6.30 6.48
N MET A 208 6.65 -6.93 5.35
CA MET A 208 5.91 -6.33 4.25
C MET A 208 4.79 -7.27 3.80
N MET A 209 3.64 -6.70 3.50
CA MET A 209 2.42 -7.41 3.08
C MET A 209 1.62 -6.51 2.14
N HIS A 210 0.79 -7.06 1.26
CA HIS A 210 -0.03 -6.21 0.40
C HIS A 210 -1.27 -5.68 1.12
N HIS A 211 -2.11 -6.56 1.65
CA HIS A 211 -3.31 -6.14 2.39
C HIS A 211 -2.93 -5.56 3.76
N PRO A 212 -3.59 -4.49 4.22
CA PRO A 212 -3.35 -3.94 5.55
C PRO A 212 -3.58 -4.95 6.66
N LEU A 213 -2.79 -4.81 7.72
CA LEU A 213 -2.94 -5.60 8.94
C LEU A 213 -4.19 -5.18 9.73
N PHE A 214 -4.52 -3.88 9.71
CA PHE A 214 -5.69 -3.31 10.38
C PHE A 214 -6.69 -2.75 9.39
N PRO A 215 -7.97 -2.61 9.78
CA PRO A 215 -8.89 -1.71 9.09
C PRO A 215 -8.50 -0.24 9.35
N HIS A 216 -7.80 0.40 8.44
CA HIS A 216 -7.41 1.81 8.52
C HIS A 216 -8.61 2.78 8.48
N ILE A 217 -9.72 2.38 7.87
CA ILE A 217 -10.97 3.13 7.81
C ILE A 217 -12.08 2.31 8.48
N GLN A 218 -12.62 2.79 9.58
CA GLN A 218 -13.69 2.09 10.30
C GLN A 218 -14.95 1.95 9.44
N GLY A 219 -15.52 0.75 9.46
CA GLY A 219 -16.79 0.46 8.77
C GLY A 219 -16.66 0.29 7.26
N LEU A 220 -15.47 0.43 6.66
CA LEU A 220 -15.29 0.22 5.23
C LEU A 220 -15.39 -1.26 4.85
N ASP A 221 -15.10 -2.16 5.75
CA ASP A 221 -15.30 -3.61 5.64
C ASP A 221 -16.77 -3.99 5.33
N GLN A 222 -17.72 -3.17 5.75
CA GLN A 222 -19.15 -3.35 5.41
C GLN A 222 -19.43 -3.10 3.91
N PHE A 223 -18.53 -2.41 3.22
CA PHE A 223 -18.67 -2.03 1.81
C PHE A 223 -17.69 -2.74 0.89
N ILE A 224 -16.55 -3.18 1.42
CA ILE A 224 -15.45 -3.83 0.68
C ILE A 224 -15.00 -5.06 1.46
N SER A 225 -15.29 -6.25 0.96
CA SER A 225 -15.10 -7.53 1.67
C SER A 225 -13.64 -7.97 1.85
N THR A 226 -12.69 -7.34 1.14
CA THR A 226 -11.25 -7.65 1.18
C THR A 226 -10.44 -6.42 1.51
N TYR A 227 -10.95 -5.60 2.41
CA TYR A 227 -10.38 -4.32 2.77
C TYR A 227 -9.07 -4.45 3.57
N SER A 228 -8.99 -5.41 4.48
CA SER A 228 -7.80 -5.78 5.23
C SER A 228 -7.59 -7.29 5.18
N ILE A 229 -6.49 -7.76 5.77
CA ILE A 229 -6.25 -9.20 5.90
C ILE A 229 -7.37 -9.87 6.71
N ASN A 230 -7.84 -11.03 6.26
CA ASN A 230 -8.79 -11.82 7.00
C ASN A 230 -8.18 -12.29 8.33
N ASP A 231 -8.99 -12.38 9.39
CA ASP A 231 -8.54 -12.78 10.73
C ASP A 231 -7.37 -11.92 11.24
N TYR A 232 -7.46 -10.60 10.97
CA TYR A 232 -6.39 -9.65 11.26
C TYR A 232 -5.96 -9.66 12.73
N GLU A 233 -6.87 -9.89 13.67
CA GLU A 233 -6.55 -9.94 15.11
C GLU A 233 -5.58 -11.09 15.44
N ASN A 234 -5.79 -12.27 14.86
CA ASN A 234 -4.88 -13.41 15.04
C ASN A 234 -3.52 -13.15 14.38
N VAL A 235 -3.52 -12.59 13.17
CA VAL A 235 -2.28 -12.25 12.45
C VAL A 235 -1.49 -11.20 13.23
N ARG A 236 -2.13 -10.12 13.67
CA ARG A 236 -1.57 -9.06 14.49
C ARG A 236 -0.94 -9.60 15.77
N ASN A 237 -1.72 -10.33 16.57
CA ASN A 237 -1.27 -10.87 17.85
C ASN A 237 -0.07 -11.80 17.65
N SER A 238 -0.10 -12.65 16.63
CA SER A 238 1.00 -13.55 16.31
C SER A 238 2.28 -12.82 15.93
N LEU A 239 2.18 -11.76 15.12
CA LEU A 239 3.33 -10.93 14.73
C LEU A 239 3.90 -10.16 15.91
N ILE A 240 3.07 -9.56 16.76
CA ILE A 240 3.50 -8.88 18.00
C ILE A 240 4.24 -9.85 18.93
N GLU A 241 3.67 -11.05 19.16
CA GLU A 241 4.33 -12.09 19.98
C GLU A 241 5.65 -12.61 19.38
N ALA A 242 5.83 -12.46 18.07
CA ALA A 242 7.06 -12.77 17.37
C ALA A 242 8.07 -11.61 17.38
N GLY A 243 7.73 -10.44 17.96
CA GLY A 243 8.59 -9.26 18.04
C GLY A 243 8.59 -8.39 16.79
N VAL A 244 7.59 -8.50 15.92
CA VAL A 244 7.45 -7.63 14.75
C VAL A 244 6.75 -6.33 15.18
N ASN A 245 7.43 -5.19 15.01
CA ASN A 245 6.91 -3.88 15.42
C ASN A 245 6.53 -3.00 14.22
N VAL A 246 6.92 -3.36 13.01
CA VAL A 246 6.64 -2.59 11.79
C VAL A 246 6.24 -3.54 10.67
N ILE A 247 5.11 -3.25 10.05
CA ILE A 247 4.67 -3.86 8.81
C ILE A 247 4.39 -2.78 7.77
N LEU A 248 4.85 -3.00 6.54
CA LEU A 248 4.67 -2.10 5.40
C LEU A 248 3.60 -2.70 4.50
N THR A 249 2.55 -1.93 4.22
CA THR A 249 1.39 -2.41 3.45
C THR A 249 1.01 -1.48 2.30
N GLY A 250 -0.01 -1.84 1.54
CA GLY A 250 -0.58 -1.11 0.41
C GLY A 250 -2.08 -1.33 0.27
N HIS A 251 -2.56 -1.60 -0.95
CA HIS A 251 -3.93 -1.99 -1.27
C HIS A 251 -5.00 -0.89 -1.15
N LEU A 252 -4.91 -0.04 -0.15
CA LEU A 252 -5.92 0.99 0.10
C LEU A 252 -5.79 2.21 -0.80
N HIS A 253 -4.62 2.39 -1.42
CA HIS A 253 -4.25 3.57 -2.19
C HIS A 253 -4.25 4.87 -1.37
N ILE A 254 -3.93 4.77 -0.09
CA ILE A 254 -3.84 5.89 0.86
C ILE A 254 -2.48 5.87 1.55
N SER A 255 -2.03 7.01 2.04
CA SER A 255 -0.83 7.13 2.87
C SER A 255 -1.25 7.29 4.32
N ASP A 256 -1.36 6.17 5.05
CA ASP A 256 -1.87 6.13 6.42
C ASP A 256 -0.98 5.26 7.30
N ILE A 257 -0.82 5.60 8.57
CA ILE A 257 -0.02 4.87 9.56
C ILE A 257 -0.88 4.54 10.77
N ALA A 258 -1.38 3.32 10.82
CA ALA A 258 -2.11 2.81 11.97
C ALA A 258 -1.18 2.18 13.00
N LYS A 259 -1.50 2.35 14.28
CA LYS A 259 -0.72 1.78 15.38
C LYS A 259 -1.60 1.03 16.35
N ASP A 260 -1.19 -0.17 16.75
CA ASP A 260 -1.73 -0.86 17.91
C ASP A 260 -0.96 -0.45 19.16
N TRP A 261 -1.66 0.18 20.11
CA TRP A 261 -1.09 0.67 21.35
C TRP A 261 -1.20 -0.36 22.47
N ASP A 262 -0.06 -0.65 23.12
CA ASP A 262 0.01 -1.39 24.38
C ASP A 262 0.82 -0.55 25.39
N SER A 263 0.56 -0.71 26.66
CA SER A 263 1.34 -0.10 27.74
C SER A 263 2.82 -0.59 27.77
N ASN A 264 3.06 -1.77 27.17
CA ASN A 264 4.40 -2.25 26.87
C ASN A 264 4.77 -1.84 25.43
N PRO A 265 5.72 -0.91 25.21
CA PRO A 265 6.10 -0.46 23.88
C PRO A 265 6.66 -1.58 22.99
N ASP A 266 7.20 -2.67 23.57
CA ASP A 266 7.69 -3.83 22.82
C ASP A 266 6.55 -4.62 22.13
N LYS A 267 5.31 -4.36 22.52
CA LYS A 267 4.10 -4.95 21.94
C LYS A 267 3.38 -4.03 20.95
N ASN A 268 3.91 -2.87 20.69
CA ASN A 268 3.34 -2.00 19.66
C ASN A 268 3.72 -2.49 18.26
N ILE A 269 2.78 -2.43 17.34
CA ILE A 269 3.01 -2.67 15.92
C ILE A 269 2.44 -1.51 15.11
N TYR A 270 3.22 -1.05 14.15
CA TYR A 270 2.83 -0.02 13.19
C TYR A 270 2.51 -0.67 11.86
N ASP A 271 1.31 -0.42 11.33
CA ASP A 271 0.96 -0.72 9.95
C ASP A 271 1.13 0.55 9.12
N ILE A 272 2.18 0.58 8.31
CA ILE A 272 2.53 1.72 7.47
C ILE A 272 1.99 1.46 6.06
N ASN A 273 0.77 1.93 5.80
CA ASN A 273 0.18 1.84 4.48
C ASN A 273 0.80 2.87 3.54
N THR A 274 1.25 2.43 2.39
CA THR A 274 1.86 3.27 1.36
C THR A 274 0.82 3.53 0.27
N GLY A 275 0.61 4.80 -0.05
CA GLY A 275 -0.29 5.21 -1.12
C GLY A 275 0.08 4.63 -2.47
N SER A 276 -0.91 4.51 -3.35
CA SER A 276 -0.67 3.99 -4.70
C SER A 276 0.17 4.96 -5.53
N LEU A 277 1.15 4.41 -6.25
CA LEU A 277 1.97 5.19 -7.18
C LEU A 277 1.15 5.87 -8.28
N ILE A 278 -0.01 5.32 -8.62
CA ILE A 278 -0.85 5.78 -9.75
C ILE A 278 -2.24 6.28 -9.32
N SER A 279 -2.41 6.58 -8.05
CA SER A 279 -3.58 7.30 -7.53
C SER A 279 -3.10 8.53 -6.77
N TYR A 280 -3.82 9.65 -6.87
CA TYR A 280 -3.46 10.84 -6.10
C TYR A 280 -3.29 10.49 -4.61
N PRO A 281 -2.22 10.93 -3.93
CA PRO A 281 -1.17 11.88 -4.37
C PRO A 281 -0.02 11.29 -5.21
N CYS A 282 0.02 10.00 -5.56
CA CYS A 282 1.10 9.30 -6.26
C CYS A 282 2.35 9.14 -5.38
N ASP A 283 2.13 8.60 -4.22
CA ASP A 283 3.14 8.54 -3.17
C ASP A 283 4.04 7.30 -3.25
N TYR A 284 5.23 7.45 -2.68
CA TYR A 284 6.11 6.38 -2.23
C TYR A 284 6.77 6.80 -0.93
N ARG A 285 7.30 5.85 -0.15
CA ARG A 285 7.94 6.18 1.12
C ARG A 285 9.45 6.00 1.05
N MET A 286 10.15 6.82 1.85
CA MET A 286 11.57 6.68 2.13
C MET A 286 11.76 6.45 3.62
N LEU A 287 12.32 5.31 3.96
CA LEU A 287 12.63 4.93 5.34
C LEU A 287 14.12 4.99 5.57
N THR A 288 14.52 5.40 6.77
CA THR A 288 15.92 5.38 7.19
C THR A 288 16.03 4.66 8.52
N LEU A 289 16.64 3.46 8.48
CA LEU A 289 16.97 2.70 9.68
C LEU A 289 18.32 3.19 10.24
N SER A 290 18.35 3.59 11.50
CA SER A 290 19.56 4.09 12.17
C SER A 290 20.68 3.03 12.21
N LYS A 291 21.91 3.48 12.44
CA LYS A 291 23.10 2.61 12.47
C LYS A 291 23.02 1.51 13.54
N ASP A 292 22.44 1.85 14.69
CA ASP A 292 22.21 0.93 15.81
C ASP A 292 20.92 0.12 15.64
N ARG A 293 20.12 0.43 14.60
CA ARG A 293 18.84 -0.20 14.26
C ARG A 293 17.74 -0.02 15.30
N ARG A 294 17.86 0.97 16.14
CA ARG A 294 16.87 1.27 17.19
C ARG A 294 15.89 2.36 16.82
N GLN A 295 16.07 2.98 15.65
CA GLN A 295 15.18 4.04 15.18
C GLN A 295 14.93 3.88 13.68
N LEU A 296 13.66 3.93 13.31
CA LEU A 296 13.19 3.95 11.94
C LEU A 296 12.48 5.29 11.68
N SER A 297 13.07 6.11 10.81
CA SER A 297 12.42 7.32 10.33
C SER A 297 11.71 7.02 9.02
N VAL A 298 10.45 7.46 8.91
CA VAL A 298 9.58 7.35 7.75
C VAL A 298 9.35 8.73 7.17
N SER A 299 9.40 8.87 5.86
CA SER A 299 8.98 10.07 5.13
C SER A 299 8.29 9.68 3.83
N THR A 300 7.31 10.47 3.42
CA THR A 300 6.54 10.25 2.18
C THR A 300 6.99 11.26 1.13
N ALA A 301 7.21 10.77 -0.08
CA ALA A 301 7.53 11.57 -1.25
C ALA A 301 6.47 11.33 -2.34
N THR A 302 6.22 12.35 -3.13
CA THR A 302 5.15 12.37 -4.14
C THR A 302 5.74 12.55 -5.52
N LEU A 303 5.21 11.83 -6.50
CA LEU A 303 5.50 12.04 -7.92
C LEU A 303 4.32 12.76 -8.60
N THR A 304 4.58 13.34 -9.74
CA THR A 304 3.53 13.98 -10.54
C THR A 304 3.70 13.53 -12.00
N PRO A 305 2.64 12.99 -12.63
CA PRO A 305 2.72 12.52 -14.01
C PRO A 305 3.15 13.65 -14.96
N THR A 306 3.90 13.28 -15.99
CA THR A 306 4.34 14.25 -17.02
C THR A 306 3.15 14.96 -17.65
N GLY A 307 3.20 16.27 -17.66
CA GLY A 307 2.15 17.13 -18.24
C GLY A 307 0.93 17.37 -17.34
N MET A 308 0.96 16.91 -16.10
CA MET A 308 -0.07 17.19 -15.09
C MET A 308 0.54 17.98 -13.92
N THR A 309 -0.33 18.61 -13.15
CA THR A 309 0.00 19.17 -11.83
C THR A 309 -0.59 18.30 -10.72
N ALA A 310 -0.12 18.43 -9.49
CA ALA A 310 -0.72 17.74 -8.35
C ALA A 310 -2.23 18.06 -8.22
N ASN A 311 -2.63 19.31 -8.51
CA ASN A 311 -4.04 19.70 -8.49
C ASN A 311 -4.86 19.03 -9.60
N ASP A 312 -4.27 18.77 -10.77
CA ASP A 312 -4.95 18.02 -11.85
C ASP A 312 -5.22 16.58 -11.40
N CYS A 313 -4.22 15.93 -10.77
CA CYS A 313 -4.37 14.58 -10.21
C CYS A 313 -5.43 14.53 -9.11
N LYS A 314 -5.41 15.51 -8.19
CA LYS A 314 -6.40 15.65 -7.11
C LYS A 314 -7.83 15.80 -7.66
N THR A 315 -8.00 16.72 -8.60
CA THR A 315 -9.29 16.98 -9.23
C THR A 315 -9.79 15.76 -9.98
N TRP A 316 -8.90 15.11 -10.75
CA TRP A 316 -9.22 13.89 -11.49
C TRP A 316 -9.73 12.78 -10.55
N LEU A 317 -9.03 12.50 -9.46
CA LEU A 317 -9.44 11.46 -8.49
C LEU A 317 -10.76 11.85 -7.81
N LYS A 318 -10.90 13.10 -7.35
CA LYS A 318 -12.11 13.60 -6.73
C LYS A 318 -13.34 13.39 -7.60
N ASP A 319 -13.26 13.74 -8.90
CA ASP A 319 -14.37 13.58 -9.86
C ASP A 319 -14.73 12.10 -10.07
N LYS A 320 -13.72 11.22 -10.13
CA LYS A 320 -13.93 9.77 -10.23
C LYS A 320 -14.62 9.21 -8.98
N LEU A 321 -14.15 9.58 -7.80
CA LEU A 321 -14.74 9.16 -6.52
C LEU A 321 -16.18 9.66 -6.39
N LYS A 322 -16.45 10.92 -6.68
CA LYS A 322 -17.78 11.51 -6.66
C LYS A 322 -18.75 10.75 -7.57
N THR A 323 -18.34 10.46 -8.80
CA THR A 323 -19.12 9.68 -9.77
C THR A 323 -19.41 8.28 -9.25
N LEU A 324 -18.40 7.59 -8.71
CA LEU A 324 -18.53 6.24 -8.15
C LEU A 324 -19.48 6.23 -6.95
N LEU A 325 -19.26 7.13 -5.99
CA LEU A 325 -20.08 7.23 -4.78
C LEU A 325 -21.53 7.53 -5.11
N LYS A 326 -21.78 8.48 -6.02
CA LYS A 326 -23.14 8.78 -6.49
C LYS A 326 -23.81 7.56 -7.13
N SER A 327 -23.07 6.79 -7.93
CA SER A 327 -23.56 5.54 -8.52
C SER A 327 -23.87 4.48 -7.45
N ARG A 328 -23.03 4.33 -6.42
CA ARG A 328 -23.27 3.41 -5.31
C ARG A 328 -24.46 3.83 -4.47
N ILE A 329 -24.58 5.11 -4.12
CA ILE A 329 -25.72 5.68 -3.40
C ILE A 329 -27.02 5.38 -4.16
N ASN A 330 -27.06 5.63 -5.47
CA ASN A 330 -28.23 5.39 -6.31
C ASN A 330 -28.64 3.91 -6.38
N ARG A 331 -27.70 2.98 -6.27
CA ARG A 331 -27.98 1.53 -6.25
C ARG A 331 -28.30 0.97 -4.86
N SER A 332 -28.09 1.76 -3.81
CA SER A 332 -28.33 1.35 -2.45
C SER A 332 -29.85 1.24 -2.14
N LYS A 333 -30.22 0.42 -1.17
CA LYS A 333 -31.59 0.35 -0.66
C LYS A 333 -32.08 1.67 -0.06
N TYR A 334 -31.17 2.57 0.25
CA TYR A 334 -31.44 3.89 0.84
C TYR A 334 -31.71 5.00 -0.16
N ALA A 335 -31.41 4.78 -1.46
CA ALA A 335 -31.57 5.77 -2.52
C ALA A 335 -32.97 6.41 -2.56
N ARG A 336 -34.01 5.65 -2.24
CA ARG A 336 -35.41 6.10 -2.24
C ARG A 336 -35.75 7.11 -1.13
N PHE A 337 -34.93 7.18 -0.11
CA PHE A 337 -35.14 8.09 1.04
C PHE A 337 -34.33 9.37 0.92
N LEU A 338 -33.43 9.48 -0.04
CA LEU A 338 -32.55 10.62 -0.25
C LEU A 338 -33.01 11.47 -1.43
N SER A 339 -33.04 12.79 -1.25
CA SER A 339 -33.17 13.72 -2.37
C SER A 339 -31.95 13.67 -3.29
N ASP A 340 -32.07 14.14 -4.52
CA ASP A 340 -30.92 14.17 -5.43
C ASP A 340 -29.83 15.13 -4.94
N ASP A 341 -30.21 16.23 -4.27
CA ASP A 341 -29.28 17.17 -3.63
C ASP A 341 -28.50 16.48 -2.49
N ASN A 342 -29.15 15.69 -1.65
CA ASN A 342 -28.48 14.94 -0.59
C ASN A 342 -27.54 13.87 -1.17
N LYS A 343 -27.93 13.18 -2.24
CA LYS A 343 -27.05 12.20 -2.90
C LYS A 343 -25.80 12.87 -3.47
N GLU A 344 -25.94 14.06 -4.05
CA GLU A 344 -24.81 14.84 -4.55
C GLU A 344 -23.90 15.31 -3.40
N LEU A 345 -24.50 15.85 -2.34
CA LEU A 345 -23.78 16.29 -1.13
C LEU A 345 -22.96 15.16 -0.52
N PHE A 346 -23.55 13.98 -0.33
CA PHE A 346 -22.85 12.83 0.26
C PHE A 346 -21.75 12.28 -0.63
N ALA A 347 -21.96 12.25 -1.95
CA ALA A 347 -20.92 11.85 -2.88
C ALA A 347 -19.73 12.81 -2.85
N GLU A 348 -19.99 14.12 -2.70
CA GLU A 348 -18.94 15.12 -2.59
C GLU A 348 -18.22 15.06 -1.24
N MET A 349 -18.94 14.89 -0.14
CA MET A 349 -18.36 14.74 1.20
C MET A 349 -17.45 13.53 1.27
N GLY A 350 -17.92 12.37 0.81
CA GLY A 350 -17.13 11.15 0.78
C GLY A 350 -15.90 11.26 -0.12
N ALA A 351 -16.00 11.91 -1.27
CA ALA A 351 -14.86 12.14 -2.14
C ALA A 351 -13.82 13.05 -1.49
N ASN A 352 -14.25 14.14 -0.82
CA ASN A 352 -13.34 15.04 -0.11
C ASN A 352 -12.68 14.36 1.08
N ALA A 353 -13.44 13.58 1.86
CA ALA A 353 -12.91 12.84 2.99
C ALA A 353 -11.84 11.83 2.54
N PHE A 354 -12.13 11.06 1.48
CA PHE A 354 -11.14 10.12 0.93
C PHE A 354 -9.87 10.83 0.42
N ILE A 355 -10.00 12.00 -0.20
CA ILE A 355 -8.85 12.78 -0.68
C ILE A 355 -7.97 13.23 0.50
N LEU A 356 -8.57 13.72 1.59
CA LEU A 356 -7.81 14.11 2.78
C LEU A 356 -7.06 12.91 3.37
N HIS A 357 -7.76 11.80 3.54
CA HIS A 357 -7.16 10.56 4.04
C HIS A 357 -6.06 10.02 3.11
N ALA A 358 -6.24 10.11 1.79
CA ALA A 358 -5.20 9.72 0.84
C ALA A 358 -3.94 10.62 0.91
N GLU A 359 -4.09 11.87 1.33
CA GLU A 359 -2.97 12.81 1.53
C GLU A 359 -2.14 12.48 2.76
N GLY A 360 -2.64 11.66 3.70
CA GLY A 360 -1.96 11.29 4.93
C GLY A 360 -1.84 12.47 5.91
N ASP A 361 -2.89 13.27 6.02
CA ASP A 361 -2.94 14.45 6.89
C ASP A 361 -4.42 14.76 7.20
N GLU A 362 -5.06 13.82 7.91
CA GLU A 362 -6.45 13.93 8.31
C GLU A 362 -6.60 14.82 9.53
N TYR A 363 -7.05 16.01 9.30
CA TYR A 363 -7.58 16.84 10.38
C TYR A 363 -8.85 17.55 9.90
N ILE A 364 -9.77 17.72 10.83
CA ILE A 364 -11.05 18.36 10.54
C ILE A 364 -10.84 19.85 10.33
N LYS A 365 -10.93 20.30 9.07
CA LYS A 365 -11.05 21.73 8.75
C LYS A 365 -12.45 22.23 9.13
N GLU A 366 -12.58 23.52 9.47
CA GLU A 366 -13.85 24.11 9.93
C GLU A 366 -15.05 23.84 9.01
N ASP A 367 -14.83 23.83 7.69
CA ASP A 367 -15.87 23.53 6.71
C ASP A 367 -16.24 22.03 6.64
N ALA A 368 -15.30 21.13 6.95
CA ALA A 368 -15.57 19.70 7.07
C ALA A 368 -16.32 19.39 8.37
N ALA A 369 -15.97 20.03 9.49
CA ALA A 369 -16.69 19.91 10.75
C ALA A 369 -18.16 20.35 10.63
N ALA A 370 -18.42 21.46 9.93
CA ALA A 370 -19.77 21.93 9.69
C ALA A 370 -20.61 20.95 8.84
N LYS A 371 -19.98 20.19 7.93
CA LYS A 371 -20.65 19.17 7.13
C LYS A 371 -20.85 17.86 7.88
N LEU A 372 -19.91 17.49 8.76
CA LEU A 372 -20.06 16.34 9.65
C LEU A 372 -21.25 16.51 10.60
N SER A 373 -21.46 17.71 11.15
CA SER A 373 -22.62 18.00 12.01
C SER A 373 -23.96 17.71 11.33
N LEU A 374 -24.07 17.89 10.00
CA LEU A 374 -25.27 17.52 9.25
C LEU A 374 -25.54 16.00 9.25
N VAL A 375 -24.51 15.20 9.34
CA VAL A 375 -24.62 13.74 9.47
C VAL A 375 -24.89 13.32 10.92
N ASP A 376 -24.19 13.94 11.86
CA ASP A 376 -24.32 13.62 13.30
C ASP A 376 -25.67 14.03 13.89
N ASP A 377 -26.29 15.06 13.34
CA ASP A 377 -27.62 15.54 13.73
C ASP A 377 -28.76 14.76 13.06
N ASP A 378 -28.47 13.85 12.11
CA ASP A 378 -29.45 13.05 11.39
C ASP A 378 -29.48 11.62 11.93
N ASP A 379 -30.57 11.23 12.60
CA ASP A 379 -30.77 9.90 13.22
C ASP A 379 -30.67 8.74 12.22
N PHE A 380 -30.84 8.99 10.93
CA PHE A 380 -30.75 7.97 9.88
C PHE A 380 -29.34 7.90 9.28
N LEU A 381 -28.67 9.04 9.08
CA LEU A 381 -27.36 9.09 8.44
C LEU A 381 -26.23 8.76 9.41
N LYS A 382 -26.35 9.21 10.66
CA LYS A 382 -25.34 8.98 11.69
C LYS A 382 -24.94 7.51 11.82
N PRO A 383 -25.87 6.54 12.03
CA PRO A 383 -25.49 5.13 12.15
C PRO A 383 -25.03 4.51 10.84
N LEU A 384 -25.35 5.13 9.69
CA LEU A 384 -25.08 4.55 8.36
C LEU A 384 -23.70 4.90 7.82
N ILE A 385 -23.32 6.16 7.89
CA ILE A 385 -22.09 6.68 7.28
C ILE A 385 -21.22 7.48 8.27
N GLY A 386 -21.75 7.85 9.43
CA GLY A 386 -21.03 8.62 10.45
C GLY A 386 -19.69 7.99 10.83
N PRO A 387 -19.64 6.70 11.25
CA PRO A 387 -18.38 6.07 11.65
C PRO A 387 -17.29 6.12 10.56
N THR A 388 -17.68 5.86 9.31
CA THR A 388 -16.74 5.88 8.17
C THR A 388 -16.27 7.31 7.86
N LEU A 389 -17.16 8.30 7.90
CA LEU A 389 -16.78 9.70 7.68
C LEU A 389 -15.90 10.25 8.80
N HIS A 390 -16.20 9.91 10.04
CA HIS A 390 -15.36 10.26 11.18
C HIS A 390 -13.98 9.62 11.06
N SER A 391 -13.90 8.34 10.73
CA SER A 391 -12.62 7.66 10.53
C SER A 391 -11.79 8.24 9.38
N LEU A 392 -12.43 8.74 8.33
CA LEU A 392 -11.76 9.40 7.20
C LEU A 392 -11.32 10.85 7.47
N LEU A 393 -11.76 11.46 8.56
CA LEU A 393 -11.57 12.89 8.81
C LEU A 393 -10.91 13.17 10.17
N GLU A 394 -10.81 12.19 11.04
CA GLU A 394 -10.33 12.33 12.42
C GLU A 394 -9.30 11.27 12.70
N ASP A 395 -8.35 11.02 11.95
CA ASP A 395 -7.23 10.12 12.25
C ASP A 395 -7.43 9.25 13.53
N LYS A 396 -8.30 8.25 13.43
CA LYS A 396 -8.70 7.38 14.56
C LYS A 396 -8.42 5.92 14.24
N SER A 397 -7.29 5.64 13.65
CA SER A 397 -6.88 4.27 13.30
C SER A 397 -6.13 3.56 14.43
N ASN A 398 -6.31 4.01 15.68
CA ASN A 398 -5.69 3.38 16.83
C ASN A 398 -6.44 2.12 17.28
N TYR A 399 -5.69 1.05 17.40
CA TYR A 399 -6.13 -0.20 17.99
C TYR A 399 -5.53 -0.38 19.39
N GLY A 400 -6.25 -1.05 20.28
CA GLY A 400 -5.81 -1.29 21.65
C GLY A 400 -6.33 -0.22 22.62
N ASP A 401 -5.49 0.69 23.08
CA ASP A 401 -5.90 1.72 24.05
C ASP A 401 -6.52 2.94 23.36
N ALA A 402 -7.85 3.02 23.34
CA ALA A 402 -8.61 4.13 22.76
C ALA A 402 -8.39 5.50 23.47
N SER A 403 -7.61 5.56 24.55
CA SER A 403 -7.26 6.81 25.23
C SER A 403 -6.09 7.55 24.56
N HIS A 404 -5.38 6.90 23.62
CA HIS A 404 -4.32 7.52 22.86
C HIS A 404 -4.87 8.01 21.53
N GLU A 405 -4.64 9.28 21.23
CA GLU A 405 -4.89 9.84 19.90
C GLU A 405 -3.79 9.38 18.95
N ASP A 406 -4.13 9.07 17.71
CA ASP A 406 -3.16 8.73 16.68
C ASP A 406 -2.38 9.97 16.21
N GLN A 407 -1.35 9.75 15.44
CA GLN A 407 -0.61 10.86 14.86
C GLN A 407 -1.38 11.41 13.66
N THR A 408 -1.50 12.72 13.63
CA THR A 408 -2.15 13.42 12.52
C THR A 408 -1.24 13.61 11.30
N ASP A 409 0.03 13.21 11.38
CA ASP A 409 1.00 13.28 10.27
C ASP A 409 1.45 11.89 9.85
N ASP A 410 0.71 11.27 8.93
CA ASP A 410 1.03 9.99 8.33
C ASP A 410 2.11 10.06 7.25
N ARG A 411 2.60 11.26 6.97
CA ARG A 411 3.65 11.47 5.97
C ARG A 411 5.04 11.38 6.58
N THR A 412 5.18 11.68 7.87
CA THR A 412 6.48 11.64 8.57
C THR A 412 6.33 11.04 9.95
N LEU A 413 7.15 10.05 10.29
CA LEU A 413 7.13 9.39 11.59
C LEU A 413 8.54 8.95 11.97
N THR A 414 8.83 8.94 13.26
CA THR A 414 10.01 8.30 13.83
C THR A 414 9.57 7.27 14.85
N ILE A 415 9.94 6.02 14.61
CA ILE A 415 9.60 4.85 15.43
C ILE A 415 10.84 4.43 16.20
N GLU A 416 10.72 4.33 17.52
CA GLU A 416 11.72 3.66 18.35
C GLU A 416 11.50 2.14 18.27
N LEU A 417 12.54 1.42 17.91
CA LEU A 417 12.53 -0.03 17.78
C LEU A 417 13.21 -0.68 19.00
N PRO A 418 12.72 -1.82 19.49
CA PRO A 418 13.28 -2.51 20.64
C PRO A 418 14.71 -3.03 20.48
#